data_d4edcfd19946819965e0d7b6ea98c876
#
_entry.id   d4edcfd19946819965e0d7b6ea98c876
#
_cell.length_a   1.000
_cell.length_b   1.000
_cell.length_c   1.000
_cell.angle_alpha   90.00
_cell.angle_beta   90.00
_cell.angle_gamma   90.00
#
_symmetry.space_group_name_H-M   'P 1'
#
loop_
_entity.id
_entity.type
_entity.pdbx_description
1 polymer ?
#
loop_
_entity_poly.entity_id
_entity_poly.type
_entity_poly.pdbx_seq_one_letter_code
_entity_poly.pdbx_strand_id
1 'polypeptide(L)'
;MGSEMCIRDSRYMEKEALYPFGYGLTYSDTCVTEAEVVGEVSAESDIMLKATVKNNGTVDTDEVVQVYIKDLDSPLAVRNYSLCGFKRVSLKAGEEKSVEFTISNKAMNIVDEDGNRYIAGKHFRLFAGVSQPDTRSAELTGHKPAEVEIAL
;
A
#
# COMPACT_ATOMS: atom_id res chain seq x y z
N MET A 1 -12.48 19.57 -15.05
CA MET A 1 -12.18 18.19 -14.64
C MET A 1 -11.14 18.26 -13.55
N GLY A 2 -11.52 17.89 -12.37
CA GLY A 2 -10.64 17.98 -11.22
C GLY A 2 -9.97 16.66 -10.86
N SER A 3 -9.23 16.70 -9.77
CA SER A 3 -8.57 15.55 -9.17
C SER A 3 -9.52 14.39 -8.79
N GLU A 4 -10.80 14.64 -8.56
CA GLU A 4 -11.82 13.62 -8.28
C GLU A 4 -11.96 12.59 -9.40
N MET A 5 -11.93 13.03 -10.65
CA MET A 5 -12.04 12.14 -11.82
C MET A 5 -10.82 11.22 -11.93
N CYS A 6 -9.63 11.74 -11.70
CA CYS A 6 -8.40 10.95 -11.69
C CYS A 6 -8.38 9.92 -10.56
N ILE A 7 -8.81 10.28 -9.35
CA ILE A 7 -8.88 9.38 -8.19
C ILE A 7 -9.90 8.27 -8.43
N ARG A 8 -11.08 8.59 -8.95
CA ARG A 8 -12.13 7.62 -9.26
C ARG A 8 -11.69 6.63 -10.33
N ASP A 9 -11.10 7.11 -11.40
CA ASP A 9 -10.63 6.27 -12.51
C ASP A 9 -9.50 5.35 -12.06
N SER A 10 -8.55 5.84 -11.28
CA SER A 10 -7.48 5.04 -10.70
C SER A 10 -8.00 3.93 -9.78
N ARG A 11 -9.04 4.18 -8.98
CA ARG A 11 -9.61 3.22 -8.05
C ARG A 11 -10.33 2.06 -8.74
N TYR A 12 -11.05 2.32 -9.84
CA TYR A 12 -11.89 1.34 -10.53
C TYR A 12 -11.36 0.90 -11.89
N MET A 13 -10.32 1.54 -12.37
CA MET A 13 -9.75 1.27 -13.69
C MET A 13 -8.98 -0.05 -13.70
N GLU A 14 -9.29 -0.91 -14.66
CA GLU A 14 -8.60 -2.18 -14.87
C GLU A 14 -7.36 -2.03 -15.79
N LYS A 15 -7.31 -0.95 -16.56
CA LYS A 15 -6.19 -0.62 -17.44
C LYS A 15 -5.16 0.23 -16.71
N GLU A 16 -3.92 0.16 -17.17
CA GLU A 16 -2.84 0.97 -16.62
C GLU A 16 -3.10 2.47 -16.82
N ALA A 17 -2.97 3.22 -15.73
CA ALA A 17 -2.98 4.67 -15.77
C ALA A 17 -1.61 5.22 -16.20
N LEU A 18 -1.58 6.42 -16.79
CA LEU A 18 -0.32 7.10 -17.10
C LEU A 18 0.46 7.43 -15.83
N TYR A 19 -0.26 7.95 -14.82
CA TYR A 19 0.27 8.19 -13.46
C TYR A 19 -0.66 7.53 -12.45
N PRO A 20 -0.23 6.41 -11.82
CA PRO A 20 -1.06 5.70 -10.86
C PRO A 20 -1.27 6.49 -9.58
N PHE A 21 -2.31 6.12 -8.83
CA PHE A 21 -2.60 6.70 -7.53
C PHE A 21 -1.41 6.56 -6.57
N GLY A 22 -1.11 7.62 -5.85
CA GLY A 22 0.01 7.66 -4.90
C GLY A 22 1.38 7.91 -5.54
N TYR A 23 1.49 7.96 -6.89
CA TYR A 23 2.74 8.31 -7.54
C TYR A 23 3.07 9.79 -7.35
N GLY A 24 4.30 10.09 -7.00
CA GLY A 24 4.85 11.44 -6.89
C GLY A 24 6.32 11.48 -7.30
N LEU A 25 6.79 12.68 -7.65
CA LEU A 25 8.19 12.91 -7.95
C LEU A 25 8.99 13.06 -6.64
N THR A 26 10.14 12.42 -6.60
CA THR A 26 11.11 12.56 -5.52
C THR A 26 12.49 12.88 -6.09
N TYR A 27 13.29 13.62 -5.32
CA TYR A 27 14.66 13.94 -5.71
C TYR A 27 15.68 12.83 -5.37
N SER A 28 15.23 11.78 -4.75
CA SER A 28 16.08 10.68 -4.30
C SER A 28 15.46 9.34 -4.68
N ASP A 29 16.31 8.33 -4.80
CA ASP A 29 15.89 6.97 -5.11
C ASP A 29 15.57 6.22 -3.81
N THR A 30 14.31 6.19 -3.45
CA THR A 30 13.81 5.52 -2.24
C THR A 30 12.99 4.30 -2.58
N CYS A 31 13.15 3.25 -1.78
CA CYS A 31 12.37 2.03 -1.92
C CYS A 31 12.06 1.39 -0.57
N VAL A 32 11.02 0.59 -0.52
CA VAL A 32 10.75 -0.34 0.58
C VAL A 32 11.45 -1.65 0.26
N THR A 33 12.42 -2.02 1.07
CA THR A 33 13.24 -3.21 0.85
C THR A 33 12.61 -4.47 1.44
N GLU A 34 11.88 -4.31 2.55
CA GLU A 34 11.29 -5.41 3.29
C GLU A 34 10.01 -4.97 3.99
N ALA A 35 9.07 -5.90 4.14
CA ALA A 35 7.89 -5.73 4.96
C ALA A 35 7.57 -7.04 5.67
N GLU A 36 7.18 -6.94 6.93
CA GLU A 36 6.80 -8.09 7.76
C GLU A 36 5.62 -7.75 8.65
N VAL A 37 4.79 -8.73 8.94
CA VAL A 37 3.71 -8.62 9.92
C VAL A 37 4.24 -9.04 11.29
N VAL A 38 4.02 -8.19 12.28
CA VAL A 38 4.45 -8.42 13.66
C VAL A 38 3.26 -8.86 14.50
N GLY A 39 3.35 -10.03 15.10
CA GLY A 39 2.30 -10.60 15.95
C GLY A 39 1.28 -11.45 15.18
N GLU A 40 0.18 -11.76 15.86
CA GLU A 40 -0.88 -12.60 15.32
C GLU A 40 -1.86 -11.79 14.49
N VAL A 41 -2.26 -12.36 13.35
CA VAL A 41 -3.30 -11.79 12.49
C VAL A 41 -4.64 -12.38 12.89
N SER A 42 -5.59 -11.51 13.22
CA SER A 42 -6.96 -11.94 13.50
C SER A 42 -7.98 -10.96 12.93
N ALA A 43 -9.20 -11.46 12.72
CA ALA A 43 -10.31 -10.65 12.24
C ALA A 43 -10.75 -9.56 13.24
N GLU A 44 -10.42 -9.71 14.49
CA GLU A 44 -10.87 -8.84 15.59
C GLU A 44 -9.82 -7.83 16.05
N SER A 45 -8.56 -8.03 15.65
CA SER A 45 -7.45 -7.17 16.06
C SER A 45 -6.81 -6.44 14.89
N ASP A 46 -6.23 -5.27 15.18
CA ASP A 46 -5.46 -4.52 14.21
C ASP A 46 -4.16 -5.25 13.86
N ILE A 47 -3.74 -5.11 12.62
CA ILE A 47 -2.53 -5.73 12.09
C ILE A 47 -1.35 -4.77 12.28
N MET A 48 -0.28 -5.26 12.88
CA MET A 48 0.97 -4.52 12.96
C MET A 48 1.89 -4.91 11.80
N LEU A 49 2.19 -3.96 10.93
CA LEU A 49 3.11 -4.13 9.81
C LEU A 49 4.36 -3.30 10.04
N LYS A 50 5.51 -3.91 9.91
CA LYS A 50 6.81 -3.24 9.91
C LYS A 50 7.39 -3.25 8.51
N ALA A 51 7.77 -2.10 8.01
CA ALA A 51 8.39 -1.94 6.71
C ALA A 51 9.75 -1.27 6.84
N THR A 52 10.72 -1.74 6.08
CA THR A 52 12.07 -1.15 6.01
C THR A 52 12.19 -0.33 4.74
N VAL A 53 12.53 0.95 4.89
CA VAL A 53 12.63 1.92 3.81
C VAL A 53 14.08 2.37 3.70
N LYS A 54 14.59 2.40 2.47
CA LYS A 54 15.96 2.79 2.17
C LYS A 54 16.03 3.90 1.14
N ASN A 55 16.86 4.88 1.40
CA ASN A 55 17.24 5.90 0.42
C ASN A 55 18.56 5.48 -0.25
N ASN A 56 18.49 5.04 -1.50
CA ASN A 56 19.65 4.67 -2.31
C ASN A 56 20.31 5.89 -3.02
N GLY A 57 19.67 7.05 -2.91
CA GLY A 57 20.14 8.27 -3.55
C GLY A 57 21.26 8.97 -2.78
N THR A 58 21.73 10.06 -3.33
CA THR A 58 22.82 10.88 -2.77
C THR A 58 22.32 12.13 -2.06
N VAL A 59 21.02 12.31 -1.96
CA VAL A 59 20.36 13.49 -1.38
C VAL A 59 19.44 13.06 -0.26
N ASP A 60 19.37 13.83 0.82
CA ASP A 60 18.39 13.65 1.89
C ASP A 60 17.00 13.91 1.33
N THR A 61 16.04 13.09 1.73
CA THR A 61 14.65 13.21 1.24
C THR A 61 13.64 12.84 2.30
N ASP A 62 12.45 13.40 2.15
CA ASP A 62 11.27 12.96 2.86
C ASP A 62 10.42 12.12 1.90
N GLU A 63 10.01 10.95 2.33
CA GLU A 63 9.19 10.05 1.53
C GLU A 63 7.92 9.65 2.28
N VAL A 64 6.86 9.38 1.55
CA VAL A 64 5.62 8.84 2.10
C VAL A 64 5.52 7.36 1.77
N VAL A 65 5.69 6.54 2.79
CA VAL A 65 5.48 5.09 2.67
C VAL A 65 3.99 4.81 2.74
N GLN A 66 3.48 4.08 1.77
CA GLN A 66 2.07 3.74 1.62
C GLN A 66 1.89 2.24 1.77
N VAL A 67 0.83 1.84 2.45
CA VAL A 67 0.45 0.43 2.60
C VAL A 67 -0.91 0.21 1.96
N TYR A 68 -0.97 -0.74 1.05
CA TYR A 68 -2.18 -1.15 0.35
C TYR A 68 -2.56 -2.58 0.73
N ILE A 69 -3.85 -2.85 0.70
CA ILE A 69 -4.40 -4.19 0.96
C ILE A 69 -5.25 -4.65 -0.22
N LYS A 70 -5.17 -5.93 -0.50
CA LYS A 70 -6.04 -6.60 -1.49
C LYS A 70 -6.57 -7.90 -0.89
N ASP A 71 -7.89 -8.09 -0.97
CA ASP A 71 -8.54 -9.36 -0.68
C ASP A 71 -8.38 -10.29 -1.89
N LEU A 72 -7.85 -11.48 -1.64
CA LEU A 72 -7.56 -12.46 -2.70
C LEU A 72 -8.73 -13.44 -2.94
N ASP A 73 -9.66 -13.54 -2.01
CA ASP A 73 -10.70 -14.59 -2.03
C ASP A 73 -12.09 -14.05 -2.40
N SER A 74 -12.40 -12.81 -2.06
CA SER A 74 -13.76 -12.30 -2.20
C SER A 74 -14.06 -11.77 -3.59
N PRO A 75 -15.14 -12.22 -4.24
CA PRO A 75 -15.60 -11.65 -5.51
C PRO A 75 -16.18 -10.24 -5.37
N LEU A 76 -16.56 -9.83 -4.14
CA LEU A 76 -17.08 -8.50 -3.82
C LEU A 76 -15.98 -7.52 -3.41
N ALA A 77 -14.75 -7.99 -3.27
CA ALA A 77 -13.62 -7.13 -2.96
C ALA A 77 -13.38 -6.10 -4.06
N VAL A 78 -12.80 -4.97 -3.68
CA VAL A 78 -12.38 -3.94 -4.62
C VAL A 78 -11.40 -4.55 -5.62
N ARG A 79 -11.61 -4.34 -6.90
CA ARG A 79 -10.80 -4.91 -7.98
C ARG A 79 -9.33 -4.48 -7.91
N ASN A 80 -9.11 -3.24 -7.51
CA ASN A 80 -7.80 -2.68 -7.30
C ASN A 80 -7.42 -2.70 -5.82
N TYR A 81 -6.21 -2.29 -5.53
CA TYR A 81 -5.68 -2.18 -4.18
C TYR A 81 -6.36 -1.05 -3.41
N SER A 82 -6.57 -1.22 -2.12
CA SER A 82 -7.09 -0.20 -1.21
C SER A 82 -5.98 0.32 -0.30
N LEU A 83 -5.81 1.63 -0.24
CA LEU A 83 -4.88 2.27 0.70
C LEU A 83 -5.39 2.05 2.12
N CYS A 84 -4.59 1.44 2.97
CA CYS A 84 -4.94 1.14 4.37
C CYS A 84 -4.02 1.82 5.39
N GLY A 85 -2.91 2.39 4.96
CA GLY A 85 -2.02 3.14 5.83
C GLY A 85 -1.00 3.95 5.05
N PHE A 86 -0.51 5.01 5.66
CA PHE A 86 0.61 5.80 5.12
C PHE A 86 1.37 6.49 6.25
N LYS A 87 2.66 6.73 6.04
CA LYS A 87 3.49 7.44 7.00
C LYS A 87 4.63 8.16 6.28
N ARG A 88 4.83 9.44 6.63
CA ARG A 88 5.98 10.20 6.14
C ARG A 88 7.22 9.83 6.95
N VAL A 89 8.33 9.64 6.24
CA VAL A 89 9.63 9.32 6.83
C VAL A 89 10.70 10.19 6.19
N SER A 90 11.58 10.76 7.02
CA SER A 90 12.75 11.51 6.57
C SER A 90 13.97 10.60 6.56
N LEU A 91 14.65 10.53 5.43
CA LEU A 91 15.79 9.67 5.19
C LEU A 91 16.98 10.51 4.70
N LYS A 92 18.11 10.33 5.32
CA LYS A 92 19.39 10.87 4.78
C LYS A 92 19.87 10.05 3.61
N ALA A 93 20.77 10.61 2.82
CA ALA A 93 21.40 9.90 1.72
C ALA A 93 22.01 8.57 2.20
N GLY A 94 21.59 7.45 1.59
CA GLY A 94 22.03 6.11 1.97
C GLY A 94 21.45 5.56 3.28
N GLU A 95 20.56 6.28 3.94
CA GLU A 95 19.95 5.85 5.21
C GLU A 95 18.82 4.82 4.99
N GLU A 96 18.74 3.90 5.94
CA GLU A 96 17.67 2.91 6.03
C GLU A 96 16.94 3.05 7.37
N LYS A 97 15.62 3.06 7.35
CA LYS A 97 14.77 3.14 8.53
C LYS A 97 13.65 2.12 8.50
N SER A 98 13.32 1.58 9.66
CA SER A 98 12.12 0.78 9.85
C SER A 98 10.95 1.65 10.30
N VAL A 99 9.79 1.44 9.69
CA VAL A 99 8.54 2.16 9.96
C VAL A 99 7.46 1.16 10.33
N GLU A 100 6.78 1.43 11.42
CA GLU A 100 5.67 0.58 11.88
C GLU A 100 4.33 1.21 11.54
N PHE A 101 3.40 0.37 11.06
CA PHE A 101 2.03 0.74 10.74
C PHE A 101 1.06 -0.09 11.57
N THR A 102 0.06 0.58 12.12
CA THR A 102 -1.11 -0.09 12.70
C THR A 102 -2.23 -0.02 11.67
N ILE A 103 -2.54 -1.17 11.09
CA ILE A 103 -3.58 -1.29 10.07
C ILE A 103 -4.84 -1.77 10.77
N SER A 104 -5.88 -0.94 10.73
CA SER A 104 -7.16 -1.31 11.34
C SER A 104 -7.73 -2.57 10.69
N ASN A 105 -8.26 -3.46 11.51
CA ASN A 105 -8.96 -4.65 11.03
C ASN A 105 -10.11 -4.31 10.06
N LYS A 106 -10.65 -3.10 10.15
CA LYS A 106 -11.67 -2.59 9.21
C LYS A 106 -11.18 -2.48 7.77
N ALA A 107 -9.86 -2.43 7.55
CA ALA A 107 -9.30 -2.43 6.20
C ALA A 107 -9.54 -3.75 5.44
N MET A 108 -9.80 -4.84 6.15
CA MET A 108 -10.15 -6.15 5.59
C MET A 108 -11.65 -6.27 5.26
N ASN A 109 -12.46 -5.31 5.66
CA ASN A 109 -13.89 -5.37 5.44
C ASN A 109 -14.27 -4.96 4.02
N ILE A 110 -15.24 -5.68 3.48
CA ILE A 110 -15.97 -5.27 2.28
C ILE A 110 -17.36 -4.78 2.67
N VAL A 111 -18.00 -4.09 1.75
CA VAL A 111 -19.36 -3.58 1.92
C VAL A 111 -20.27 -4.32 0.95
N ASP A 112 -21.35 -4.92 1.44
CA ASP A 112 -22.38 -5.54 0.60
C ASP A 112 -23.35 -4.52 -0.01
N GLU A 113 -24.28 -5.00 -0.81
CA GLU A 113 -25.29 -4.17 -1.48
C GLU A 113 -26.22 -3.47 -0.48
N ASP A 114 -26.37 -4.01 0.72
CA ASP A 114 -27.19 -3.45 1.81
C ASP A 114 -26.42 -2.45 2.69
N GLY A 115 -25.14 -2.27 2.44
CA GLY A 115 -24.26 -1.37 3.17
C GLY A 115 -23.63 -1.96 4.44
N ASN A 116 -23.77 -3.27 4.66
CA ASN A 116 -23.14 -3.95 5.80
C ASN A 116 -21.66 -4.18 5.53
N ARG A 117 -20.86 -4.05 6.55
CA ARG A 117 -19.42 -4.30 6.50
C ARG A 117 -19.10 -5.63 7.16
N TYR A 118 -18.38 -6.47 6.45
CA TYR A 118 -17.92 -7.75 6.95
C TYR A 118 -16.64 -8.21 6.24
N ILE A 119 -15.94 -9.16 6.83
CA ILE A 119 -14.77 -9.80 6.23
C ILE A 119 -15.24 -11.00 5.43
N ALA A 120 -15.10 -10.95 4.12
CA ALA A 120 -15.54 -12.04 3.24
C ALA A 120 -14.41 -13.02 2.89
N GLY A 121 -13.19 -12.51 2.72
CA GLY A 121 -12.03 -13.32 2.42
C GLY A 121 -11.29 -13.79 3.66
N LYS A 122 -10.41 -14.77 3.47
CA LYS A 122 -9.49 -15.25 4.50
C LYS A 122 -8.02 -14.98 4.16
N HIS A 123 -7.75 -14.70 2.91
CA HIS A 123 -6.41 -14.41 2.42
C HIS A 123 -6.34 -12.99 1.90
N PHE A 124 -5.38 -12.25 2.41
CA PHE A 124 -5.13 -10.86 2.03
C PHE A 124 -3.67 -10.69 1.70
N ARG A 125 -3.38 -9.74 0.81
CA ARG A 125 -2.01 -9.34 0.52
C ARG A 125 -1.83 -7.88 0.85
N LEU A 126 -0.80 -7.58 1.64
CA LEU A 126 -0.37 -6.24 1.98
C LEU A 126 0.82 -5.85 1.10
N PHE A 127 0.80 -4.62 0.64
CA PHE A 127 1.87 -4.05 -0.17
C PHE A 127 2.37 -2.77 0.50
N ALA A 128 3.66 -2.70 0.78
CA ALA A 128 4.31 -1.52 1.31
C ALA A 128 5.26 -0.92 0.26
N GLY A 129 5.05 0.33 -0.08
CA GLY A 129 5.85 0.98 -1.12
C GLY A 129 5.71 2.50 -1.09
N VAL A 130 6.27 3.15 -2.08
CA VAL A 130 6.22 4.61 -2.24
C VAL A 130 5.14 5.07 -3.24
N SER A 131 4.41 4.11 -3.81
CA SER A 131 3.28 4.35 -4.71
C SER A 131 2.37 3.11 -4.78
N GLN A 132 1.31 3.18 -5.57
CA GLN A 132 0.38 2.07 -5.77
C GLN A 132 1.12 0.83 -6.31
N PRO A 133 0.76 -0.39 -5.83
CA PRO A 133 1.44 -1.63 -6.21
C PRO A 133 0.96 -2.18 -7.55
N ASP A 134 1.24 -1.48 -8.63
CA ASP A 134 0.95 -1.91 -9.99
C ASP A 134 2.21 -1.87 -10.89
N THR A 135 2.11 -2.46 -12.06
CA THR A 135 3.23 -2.53 -13.01
C THR A 135 3.71 -1.14 -13.41
N ARG A 136 2.80 -0.20 -13.64
CA ARG A 136 3.14 1.16 -14.06
C ARG A 136 3.87 1.92 -12.96
N SER A 137 3.45 1.77 -11.70
CA SER A 137 4.17 2.35 -10.55
C SER A 137 5.59 1.79 -10.43
N ALA A 138 5.76 0.49 -10.59
CA ALA A 138 7.07 -0.15 -10.56
C ALA A 138 7.98 0.33 -11.69
N GLU A 139 7.44 0.55 -12.90
CA GLU A 139 8.18 1.11 -14.02
C GLU A 139 8.62 2.56 -13.76
N LEU A 140 7.73 3.39 -13.22
CA LEU A 140 8.00 4.81 -12.98
C LEU A 140 8.95 5.03 -11.80
N THR A 141 8.84 4.23 -10.75
CA THR A 141 9.71 4.33 -9.56
C THR A 141 11.00 3.51 -9.69
N GLY A 142 11.03 2.52 -10.59
CA GLY A 142 12.12 1.56 -10.72
C GLY A 142 12.15 0.49 -9.63
N HIS A 143 11.19 0.48 -8.73
CA HIS A 143 11.11 -0.45 -7.59
C HIS A 143 9.74 -1.09 -7.47
N LYS A 144 9.75 -2.37 -7.07
CA LYS A 144 8.52 -3.09 -6.70
C LYS A 144 8.23 -2.87 -5.21
N PRO A 145 6.95 -2.82 -4.81
CA PRO A 145 6.59 -2.78 -3.40
C PRO A 145 6.98 -4.10 -2.70
N ALA A 146 7.20 -4.03 -1.40
CA ALA A 146 7.34 -5.22 -0.58
C ALA A 146 5.95 -5.83 -0.33
N GLU A 147 5.83 -7.13 -0.47
CA GLU A 147 4.57 -7.87 -0.38
C GLU A 147 4.58 -8.80 0.82
N VAL A 148 3.46 -8.85 1.56
CA VAL A 148 3.25 -9.80 2.66
C VAL A 148 1.84 -10.40 2.52
N GLU A 149 1.77 -11.71 2.50
CA GLU A 149 0.49 -12.41 2.56
C GLU A 149 0.10 -12.70 4.01
N ILE A 150 -1.17 -12.49 4.31
CA ILE A 150 -1.77 -12.80 5.61
C ILE A 150 -3.01 -13.67 5.41
N ALA A 151 -3.22 -14.56 6.35
CA ALA A 151 -4.40 -15.43 6.41
C ALA A 151 -5.08 -15.31 7.78
N LEU A 152 -6.40 -15.30 7.78
CA LEU A 152 -7.23 -15.31 8.98
C LEU A 152 -7.59 -16.72 9.41
#